data_0c1887bad677603a38c9ce068d0883ff
#
_entry.id   0c1887bad677603a38c9ce068d0883ff
#
_cell.length_a   1.000
_cell.length_b   1.000
_cell.length_c   1.000
_cell.angle_alpha   90.00
_cell.angle_beta   90.00
_cell.angle_gamma   90.00
#
_symmetry.space_group_name_H-M   'P 1'
#
loop_
_entity.id
_entity.type
_entity.pdbx_description
1 polymer ?
#
loop_
_entity_poly.entity_id
_entity_poly.type
_entity_poly.pdbx_seq_one_letter_code
_entity_poly.pdbx_strand_id
1 'polypeptide(L)'
;LCDRRQRQMCIRDRYNADSYSEDYRVESFFGRFNYNFNEKYYFSASIRTDGSSRFQKDNRWGTFWSVGANWRISQEKFMQNLIWISNLSAKISYGEQGNDNLLRYDSLEGGYVPDYYPWQGLYPLEYPNANQVGGLIGALENKKLSWEKSGNLNVGIEASMFDGRLNVSAEYYNRKTTDMLLGYPKATSSGFSEYNANIGSMRNTGFEFSLGGSLIKTTDFIWNLTWMGSTVTNKVLKLTGESPEIIKGVFSIKEGMPINTYYMAKSAGVDPATGAQLYWVYDKDDNGNITNEYISSDYQKAANSKYYSGSRIPDLYGSINTDFSYKNFDLSILGTYSIGGKVYDSLYAGSMEVMYAGNTWNKHALRRWQQPGDITDVPRIQIGGSYTASDRFLVDASYFAIKNITLGYTIPKQWLKKAGLESVRIFGSVDNLALFSHLDGMDPQYNFKGETDYSYAPNKTYSVGFEINF
;
A
#
# COMPACT_ATOMS: atom_id res chain seq x y z
N LEU A 1 -32.94 -0.49 -46.04
CA LEU A 1 -33.73 0.44 -45.21
C LEU A 1 -33.39 0.16 -43.73
N CYS A 2 -32.48 0.95 -43.19
CA CYS A 2 -32.28 0.94 -41.74
C CYS A 2 -33.54 1.51 -41.06
N ASP A 3 -34.14 0.72 -40.18
CA ASP A 3 -35.18 1.15 -39.24
C ASP A 3 -34.69 2.40 -38.50
N ARG A 4 -35.63 3.26 -38.06
CA ARG A 4 -35.34 4.51 -37.31
C ARG A 4 -34.37 4.25 -36.12
N ARG A 5 -34.46 3.09 -35.49
CA ARG A 5 -33.54 2.69 -34.39
C ARG A 5 -32.12 2.38 -34.89
N GLN A 6 -31.98 1.76 -36.08
CA GLN A 6 -30.69 1.55 -36.73
C GLN A 6 -30.07 2.87 -37.24
N ARG A 7 -30.89 3.83 -37.69
CA ARG A 7 -30.39 5.17 -38.04
C ARG A 7 -29.87 5.94 -36.82
N GLN A 8 -30.52 5.81 -35.66
CA GLN A 8 -29.97 6.37 -34.42
C GLN A 8 -28.69 5.67 -33.95
N MET A 9 -28.58 4.35 -34.16
CA MET A 9 -27.35 3.59 -33.92
C MET A 9 -26.23 4.05 -34.86
N CYS A 10 -26.51 4.14 -36.17
CA CYS A 10 -25.52 4.60 -37.16
C CYS A 10 -25.08 6.06 -36.99
N ILE A 11 -25.89 6.92 -36.37
CA ILE A 11 -25.51 8.30 -36.04
C ILE A 11 -24.74 8.38 -34.71
N ARG A 12 -24.94 7.41 -33.79
CA ARG A 12 -24.15 7.29 -32.55
C ARG A 12 -22.79 6.65 -32.74
N ASP A 13 -22.55 5.95 -33.82
CA ASP A 13 -21.29 5.30 -34.18
C ASP A 13 -20.26 6.25 -34.83
N ARG A 14 -20.41 7.56 -34.69
CA ARG A 14 -19.30 8.47 -34.89
C ARG A 14 -18.37 8.35 -33.70
N TYR A 15 -17.43 7.44 -33.80
CA TYR A 15 -16.26 7.43 -32.92
C TYR A 15 -15.51 8.75 -33.20
N ASN A 16 -15.60 9.70 -32.30
CA ASN A 16 -14.63 10.77 -32.24
C ASN A 16 -13.32 10.09 -31.77
N ALA A 17 -12.41 9.90 -32.71
CA ALA A 17 -11.05 9.52 -32.37
C ALA A 17 -10.28 10.82 -32.13
N ASP A 18 -9.75 10.99 -30.96
CA ASP A 18 -8.81 12.05 -30.60
C ASP A 18 -7.46 11.40 -30.24
N SER A 19 -6.39 12.11 -30.42
CA SER A 19 -5.07 11.67 -30.03
C SER A 19 -4.30 12.86 -29.44
N TYR A 20 -3.67 12.63 -28.30
CA TYR A 20 -2.80 13.60 -27.65
C TYR A 20 -1.45 12.94 -27.35
N SER A 21 -0.41 13.76 -27.21
CA SER A 21 0.90 13.30 -26.78
C SER A 21 1.33 14.12 -25.56
N GLU A 22 1.95 13.44 -24.60
CA GLU A 22 2.53 14.04 -23.42
C GLU A 22 4.02 13.78 -23.41
N ASP A 23 4.82 14.82 -23.14
CA ASP A 23 6.27 14.73 -23.11
C ASP A 23 6.80 14.72 -21.68
N TYR A 24 7.60 13.71 -21.37
CA TYR A 24 8.35 13.63 -20.12
C TYR A 24 9.84 13.48 -20.38
N ARG A 25 10.65 14.35 -19.76
CA ARG A 25 12.10 14.35 -19.94
C ARG A 25 12.79 14.46 -18.59
N VAL A 26 13.80 13.63 -18.39
CA VAL A 26 14.70 13.70 -17.24
C VAL A 26 16.15 13.76 -17.74
N GLU A 27 16.92 14.65 -17.18
CA GLU A 27 18.37 14.72 -17.38
C GLU A 27 19.06 14.50 -16.03
N SER A 28 20.08 13.63 -16.01
CA SER A 28 20.71 13.20 -14.77
C SER A 28 22.23 13.18 -14.88
N PHE A 29 22.88 13.72 -13.85
CA PHE A 29 24.34 13.62 -13.66
C PHE A 29 24.60 12.93 -12.34
N PHE A 30 25.51 11.93 -12.33
CA PHE A 30 25.81 11.21 -11.12
C PHE A 30 27.31 10.87 -11.01
N GLY A 31 27.78 10.76 -9.79
CA GLY A 31 29.09 10.26 -9.42
C GLY A 31 28.99 9.27 -8.27
N ARG A 32 29.81 8.25 -8.29
CA ARG A 32 29.89 7.25 -7.23
C ARG A 32 31.33 6.95 -6.87
N PHE A 33 31.60 6.84 -5.58
CA PHE A 33 32.89 6.45 -5.00
C PHE A 33 32.67 5.22 -4.11
N ASN A 34 33.52 4.19 -4.28
CA ASN A 34 33.55 3.02 -3.41
C ASN A 34 35.00 2.79 -2.97
N TYR A 35 35.18 2.54 -1.70
CA TYR A 35 36.47 2.26 -1.10
C TYR A 35 36.39 1.01 -0.23
N ASN A 36 37.35 0.12 -0.39
CA ASN A 36 37.53 -1.09 0.40
C ASN A 36 38.91 -1.07 1.01
N PHE A 37 38.99 -1.23 2.32
CA PHE A 37 40.27 -1.34 3.04
C PHE A 37 40.37 -2.72 3.72
N ASN A 38 41.37 -3.51 3.32
CA ASN A 38 41.68 -4.83 3.83
C ASN A 38 40.49 -5.80 3.86
N GLU A 39 39.52 -5.66 2.97
CA GLU A 39 38.28 -6.43 2.96
C GLU A 39 37.50 -6.41 4.29
N LYS A 40 37.77 -5.43 5.16
CA LYS A 40 37.14 -5.22 6.46
C LYS A 40 36.23 -4.03 6.49
N TYR A 41 36.71 -2.89 5.94
CA TYR A 41 36.02 -1.62 5.97
C TYR A 41 35.64 -1.23 4.56
N TYR A 42 34.35 -1.10 4.32
CA TYR A 42 33.81 -0.67 3.04
C TYR A 42 33.15 0.68 3.23
N PHE A 43 33.45 1.60 2.38
CA PHE A 43 32.85 2.91 2.33
C PHE A 43 32.29 3.17 0.94
N SER A 44 31.09 3.75 0.86
CA SER A 44 30.48 4.17 -0.39
C SER A 44 29.94 5.59 -0.26
N ALA A 45 30.09 6.38 -1.31
CA ALA A 45 29.46 7.70 -1.42
C ALA A 45 28.91 7.86 -2.82
N SER A 46 27.76 8.48 -2.96
CA SER A 46 27.21 8.86 -4.26
C SER A 46 26.57 10.23 -4.20
N ILE A 47 26.59 10.91 -5.33
CA ILE A 47 25.87 12.15 -5.57
C ILE A 47 25.18 12.07 -6.91
N ARG A 48 23.95 12.57 -6.99
CA ARG A 48 23.16 12.63 -8.22
C ARG A 48 22.40 13.93 -8.28
N THR A 49 22.38 14.54 -9.45
CA THR A 49 21.56 15.72 -9.72
C THR A 49 20.63 15.39 -10.89
N ASP A 50 19.35 15.56 -10.69
CA ASP A 50 18.30 15.22 -11.65
C ASP A 50 17.47 16.45 -11.98
N GLY A 51 17.23 16.68 -13.28
CA GLY A 51 16.34 17.72 -13.78
C GLY A 51 15.11 17.09 -14.43
N SER A 52 13.90 17.41 -13.92
CA SER A 52 12.65 16.89 -14.43
C SER A 52 11.82 17.95 -15.16
N SER A 53 11.22 17.58 -16.30
CA SER A 53 10.31 18.46 -17.05
C SER A 53 8.99 18.73 -16.32
N ARG A 54 8.66 17.92 -15.28
CA ARG A 54 7.48 18.12 -14.44
C ARG A 54 7.52 19.35 -13.56
N PHE A 55 8.66 20.04 -13.49
CA PHE A 55 8.84 21.25 -12.70
C PHE A 55 9.23 22.43 -13.57
N GLN A 56 8.87 23.63 -13.12
CA GLN A 56 9.25 24.88 -13.75
C GLN A 56 10.78 25.03 -13.78
N LYS A 57 11.32 25.74 -14.77
CA LYS A 57 12.74 25.81 -15.07
C LYS A 57 13.65 26.11 -13.86
N ASP A 58 13.19 26.96 -12.95
CA ASP A 58 14.00 27.40 -11.79
C ASP A 58 13.97 26.38 -10.64
N ASN A 59 12.99 25.46 -10.60
CA ASN A 59 12.82 24.43 -9.58
C ASN A 59 13.01 23.00 -10.11
N ARG A 60 13.49 22.87 -11.35
CA ARG A 60 13.60 21.61 -12.07
C ARG A 60 14.64 20.67 -11.49
N TRP A 61 15.74 21.21 -10.95
CA TRP A 61 16.89 20.43 -10.53
C TRP A 61 16.84 20.08 -9.05
N GLY A 62 16.96 18.78 -8.75
CA GLY A 62 17.13 18.23 -7.41
C GLY A 62 18.48 17.55 -7.27
N THR A 63 19.19 17.80 -6.17
CA THR A 63 20.45 17.12 -5.87
C THR A 63 20.27 16.23 -4.68
N PHE A 64 20.69 14.96 -4.83
CA PHE A 64 20.54 13.89 -3.86
C PHE A 64 21.88 13.23 -3.65
N TRP A 65 22.15 12.78 -2.43
CA TRP A 65 23.43 12.16 -2.09
C TRP A 65 23.24 11.00 -1.12
N SER A 66 24.22 10.11 -1.10
CA SER A 66 24.24 9.03 -0.11
C SER A 66 25.64 8.72 0.35
N VAL A 67 25.74 8.27 1.59
CA VAL A 67 26.96 7.70 2.17
C VAL A 67 26.62 6.42 2.90
N GLY A 68 27.53 5.45 2.87
CA GLY A 68 27.37 4.20 3.58
C GLY A 68 28.71 3.63 4.00
N ALA A 69 28.69 2.95 5.14
CA ALA A 69 29.83 2.18 5.65
C ALA A 69 29.37 0.79 6.04
N ASN A 70 30.23 -0.19 5.79
CA ASN A 70 30.06 -1.57 6.26
C ASN A 70 31.38 -2.03 6.88
N TRP A 71 31.29 -2.56 8.09
CA TRP A 71 32.39 -3.15 8.83
C TRP A 71 32.20 -4.66 8.96
N ARG A 72 33.10 -5.42 8.34
CA ARG A 72 33.16 -6.88 8.49
C ARG A 72 33.89 -7.24 9.77
N ILE A 73 33.14 -7.27 10.88
CA ILE A 73 33.65 -7.53 12.23
C ILE A 73 34.30 -8.90 12.32
N SER A 74 33.76 -9.90 11.61
CA SER A 74 34.28 -11.26 11.58
C SER A 74 35.73 -11.37 11.08
N GLN A 75 36.23 -10.36 10.34
CA GLN A 75 37.62 -10.32 9.85
C GLN A 75 38.60 -9.69 10.88
N GLU A 76 38.11 -9.25 12.03
CA GLU A 76 38.98 -8.67 13.05
C GLU A 76 39.73 -9.73 13.85
N LYS A 77 40.92 -9.38 14.33
CA LYS A 77 41.80 -10.33 15.06
C LYS A 77 41.12 -10.86 16.32
N PHE A 78 40.31 -10.06 17.01
CA PHE A 78 39.61 -10.49 18.23
C PHE A 78 38.47 -11.48 17.94
N MET A 79 38.00 -11.62 16.69
CA MET A 79 36.96 -12.56 16.28
C MET A 79 37.51 -13.94 15.86
N GLN A 80 38.81 -14.07 15.63
CA GLN A 80 39.41 -15.30 15.07
C GLN A 80 39.19 -16.56 15.93
N ASN A 81 38.97 -16.38 17.23
CA ASN A 81 38.68 -17.49 18.14
C ASN A 81 37.20 -17.92 18.13
N LEU A 82 36.32 -17.15 17.50
CA LEU A 82 34.87 -17.42 17.41
C LEU A 82 34.56 -18.16 16.08
N ILE A 83 35.08 -19.36 15.95
CA ILE A 83 35.02 -20.17 14.71
C ILE A 83 33.59 -20.49 14.27
N TRP A 84 32.62 -20.42 15.20
CA TRP A 84 31.23 -20.65 14.90
C TRP A 84 30.52 -19.46 14.19
N ILE A 85 31.19 -18.31 14.14
CA ILE A 85 30.71 -17.13 13.39
C ILE A 85 31.46 -17.08 12.05
N SER A 86 30.78 -17.43 10.96
CA SER A 86 31.37 -17.43 9.62
C SER A 86 31.44 -16.03 9.03
N ASN A 87 30.43 -15.19 9.32
CA ASN A 87 30.38 -13.78 8.93
C ASN A 87 29.64 -12.98 10.00
N LEU A 88 30.18 -11.82 10.33
CA LEU A 88 29.50 -10.81 11.14
C LEU A 88 29.87 -9.45 10.56
N SER A 89 28.86 -8.68 10.18
CA SER A 89 29.03 -7.33 9.66
C SER A 89 28.03 -6.36 10.26
N ALA A 90 28.46 -5.11 10.44
CA ALA A 90 27.61 -3.99 10.80
C ALA A 90 27.59 -3.00 9.67
N LYS A 91 26.43 -2.48 9.35
CA LYS A 91 26.21 -1.51 8.27
C LYS A 91 25.48 -0.28 8.77
N ILE A 92 25.85 0.87 8.24
CA ILE A 92 25.15 2.12 8.41
C ILE A 92 25.14 2.86 7.08
N SER A 93 23.99 3.42 6.74
CA SER A 93 23.88 4.27 5.56
C SER A 93 22.89 5.39 5.80
N TYR A 94 23.17 6.53 5.18
CA TYR A 94 22.22 7.62 5.04
C TYR A 94 22.22 8.09 3.59
N GLY A 95 21.03 8.36 3.06
CA GLY A 95 20.91 8.89 1.70
C GLY A 95 19.59 9.59 1.46
N GLU A 96 19.60 10.49 0.51
CA GLU A 96 18.44 11.24 0.05
C GLU A 96 18.01 10.76 -1.33
N GLN A 97 16.69 10.70 -1.56
CA GLN A 97 16.06 10.38 -2.83
C GLN A 97 15.03 11.45 -3.16
N GLY A 98 14.92 11.79 -4.45
CA GLY A 98 13.88 12.67 -4.96
C GLY A 98 12.72 11.88 -5.58
N ASN A 99 11.53 12.44 -5.44
CA ASN A 99 10.33 12.00 -6.15
C ASN A 99 9.71 13.18 -6.87
N ASP A 100 9.45 13.04 -8.18
CA ASP A 100 8.78 14.03 -9.02
C ASP A 100 7.39 13.56 -9.47
N ASN A 101 6.95 12.40 -9.01
CA ASN A 101 5.72 11.75 -9.49
C ASN A 101 4.49 12.36 -8.82
N LEU A 102 3.76 13.16 -9.59
CA LEU A 102 2.40 13.59 -9.28
C LEU A 102 1.41 12.81 -10.14
N LEU A 103 0.27 12.51 -9.55
CA LEU A 103 -0.82 11.83 -10.23
C LEU A 103 -2.02 12.80 -10.34
N ARG A 104 -2.68 12.79 -11.50
CA ARG A 104 -3.99 13.43 -11.71
C ARG A 104 -5.06 12.35 -11.91
N TYR A 105 -6.28 12.63 -11.51
CA TYR A 105 -7.39 11.76 -11.86
C TYR A 105 -7.80 12.00 -13.30
N ASP A 106 -7.89 10.93 -14.08
CA ASP A 106 -8.35 10.97 -15.47
C ASP A 106 -9.70 10.23 -15.57
N SER A 107 -10.73 10.96 -15.97
CA SER A 107 -12.08 10.39 -16.07
C SER A 107 -12.25 9.46 -17.27
N LEU A 108 -11.42 9.59 -18.31
CA LEU A 108 -11.45 8.71 -19.48
C LEU A 108 -10.81 7.37 -19.18
N GLU A 109 -9.69 7.39 -18.46
CA GLU A 109 -9.00 6.18 -17.98
C GLU A 109 -9.71 5.56 -16.76
N GLY A 110 -10.59 6.32 -16.09
CA GLY A 110 -11.26 5.90 -14.87
C GLY A 110 -10.32 5.71 -13.67
N GLY A 111 -9.17 6.39 -13.65
CA GLY A 111 -8.14 6.20 -12.67
C GLY A 111 -7.15 7.36 -12.53
N TYR A 112 -6.14 7.12 -11.69
CA TYR A 112 -5.04 8.07 -11.52
C TYR A 112 -3.92 7.78 -12.52
N VAL A 113 -3.56 8.78 -13.33
CA VAL A 113 -2.48 8.75 -14.32
C VAL A 113 -1.37 9.73 -13.93
N PRO A 114 -0.14 9.55 -14.42
CA PRO A 114 0.93 10.52 -14.20
C PRO A 114 0.55 11.91 -14.70
N ASP A 115 0.79 12.93 -13.89
CA ASP A 115 0.67 14.34 -14.32
C ASP A 115 2.03 14.83 -14.83
N TYR A 116 2.10 15.15 -16.12
CA TYR A 116 3.35 15.60 -16.75
C TYR A 116 3.53 17.12 -16.72
N TYR A 117 2.48 17.87 -16.39
CA TYR A 117 2.48 19.33 -16.34
C TYR A 117 1.91 19.90 -15.03
N PRO A 118 2.26 19.36 -13.85
CA PRO A 118 1.57 19.64 -12.57
C PRO A 118 1.75 21.07 -12.07
N TRP A 119 2.72 21.81 -12.63
CA TRP A 119 2.97 23.20 -12.25
C TRP A 119 2.23 24.22 -13.11
N GLN A 120 1.65 23.81 -14.25
CA GLN A 120 1.00 24.70 -15.22
C GLN A 120 -0.47 24.91 -14.90
N GLY A 121 -0.95 26.14 -15.16
CA GLY A 121 -2.37 26.43 -15.25
C GLY A 121 -2.93 25.92 -16.57
N LEU A 122 -3.72 24.86 -16.56
CA LEU A 122 -4.27 24.25 -17.75
C LEU A 122 -5.70 24.73 -18.02
N TYR A 123 -6.03 24.92 -19.29
CA TYR A 123 -7.34 25.38 -19.75
C TYR A 123 -7.95 24.33 -20.69
N PRO A 124 -8.83 23.44 -20.22
CA PRO A 124 -9.60 22.60 -21.11
C PRO A 124 -10.49 23.46 -22.01
N LEU A 125 -10.49 23.11 -23.31
CA LEU A 125 -11.19 23.83 -24.37
C LEU A 125 -12.52 23.15 -24.75
N GLU A 126 -13.17 22.53 -23.78
CA GLU A 126 -14.34 21.68 -23.97
C GLU A 126 -15.70 22.40 -23.83
N TYR A 127 -15.67 23.72 -23.66
CA TYR A 127 -16.88 24.54 -23.40
C TYR A 127 -17.23 25.46 -24.58
N PRO A 128 -17.72 24.90 -25.71
CA PRO A 128 -18.04 25.72 -26.85
C PRO A 128 -19.24 26.64 -26.56
N ASN A 129 -19.10 27.92 -26.87
CA ASN A 129 -20.18 28.88 -26.87
C ASN A 129 -20.54 29.23 -28.32
N ALA A 130 -21.64 28.67 -28.82
CA ALA A 130 -22.01 28.67 -30.24
C ALA A 130 -20.88 28.05 -31.10
N ASN A 131 -20.28 28.81 -32.02
CA ASN A 131 -19.20 28.33 -32.87
C ASN A 131 -17.77 28.75 -32.39
N GLN A 132 -17.67 29.24 -31.14
CA GLN A 132 -16.41 29.67 -30.57
C GLN A 132 -15.96 28.72 -29.48
N VAL A 133 -14.66 28.43 -29.44
CA VAL A 133 -14.05 27.60 -28.39
C VAL A 133 -13.97 28.41 -27.10
N GLY A 134 -14.61 27.92 -26.04
CA GLY A 134 -14.51 28.49 -24.70
C GLY A 134 -13.48 27.72 -23.89
N GLY A 135 -12.65 28.42 -23.09
CA GLY A 135 -11.73 27.82 -22.16
C GLY A 135 -12.10 28.17 -20.72
N LEU A 136 -12.02 27.20 -19.84
CA LEU A 136 -12.16 27.39 -18.40
C LEU A 136 -10.84 26.98 -17.74
N ILE A 137 -10.45 27.61 -16.63
CA ILE A 137 -9.29 27.18 -15.87
C ILE A 137 -9.59 25.81 -15.25
N GLY A 138 -8.86 24.76 -15.66
CA GLY A 138 -9.03 23.40 -15.17
C GLY A 138 -8.07 23.06 -14.02
N ALA A 139 -6.89 23.70 -13.97
CA ALA A 139 -5.91 23.51 -12.93
C ALA A 139 -5.23 24.81 -12.54
N LEU A 140 -4.96 24.99 -11.25
CA LEU A 140 -4.23 26.16 -10.74
C LEU A 140 -2.73 26.03 -10.95
N GLU A 141 -2.10 27.11 -11.40
CA GLU A 141 -0.64 27.19 -11.58
C GLU A 141 0.09 27.17 -10.24
N ASN A 142 1.19 26.39 -10.14
CA ASN A 142 2.16 26.47 -9.04
C ASN A 142 3.59 26.40 -9.55
N LYS A 143 4.17 27.54 -9.86
CA LYS A 143 5.57 27.64 -10.33
C LYS A 143 6.62 27.25 -9.29
N LYS A 144 6.23 27.17 -7.99
CA LYS A 144 7.14 26.81 -6.89
C LYS A 144 7.23 25.30 -6.66
N LEU A 145 6.46 24.52 -7.41
CA LEU A 145 6.48 23.08 -7.31
C LEU A 145 7.88 22.52 -7.57
N SER A 146 8.35 21.63 -6.70
CA SER A 146 9.69 21.07 -6.73
C SER A 146 9.70 19.60 -6.26
N TRP A 147 10.88 19.01 -6.23
CA TRP A 147 11.10 17.63 -5.80
C TRP A 147 10.65 17.41 -4.34
N GLU A 148 9.86 16.34 -4.13
CA GLU A 148 9.71 15.74 -2.81
C GLU A 148 10.99 15.02 -2.45
N LYS A 149 11.45 15.13 -1.20
CA LYS A 149 12.70 14.55 -0.71
C LYS A 149 12.45 13.50 0.36
N SER A 150 13.11 12.36 0.23
CA SER A 150 13.07 11.29 1.22
C SER A 150 14.48 10.96 1.69
N GLY A 151 14.79 11.32 2.94
CA GLY A 151 16.05 10.97 3.62
C GLY A 151 15.89 9.67 4.39
N ASN A 152 16.77 8.69 4.14
CA ASN A 152 16.78 7.36 4.73
C ASN A 152 18.04 7.15 5.58
N LEU A 153 17.88 6.87 6.86
CA LEU A 153 18.91 6.30 7.73
C LEU A 153 18.63 4.82 7.93
N ASN A 154 19.63 3.98 7.64
CA ASN A 154 19.59 2.55 7.91
C ASN A 154 20.78 2.16 8.77
N VAL A 155 20.55 1.37 9.82
CA VAL A 155 21.56 0.80 10.70
C VAL A 155 21.23 -0.67 10.91
N GLY A 156 22.17 -1.56 10.57
CA GLY A 156 21.90 -2.98 10.62
C GLY A 156 23.11 -3.83 10.95
N ILE A 157 22.82 -5.07 11.31
CA ILE A 157 23.77 -6.15 11.51
C ILE A 157 23.36 -7.36 10.68
N GLU A 158 24.36 -8.07 10.17
CA GLU A 158 24.19 -9.33 9.47
C GLU A 158 25.15 -10.34 10.06
N ALA A 159 24.67 -11.53 10.39
CA ALA A 159 25.46 -12.60 10.92
C ALA A 159 25.15 -13.90 10.20
N SER A 160 26.22 -14.67 9.87
CA SER A 160 26.15 -16.04 9.39
C SER A 160 26.93 -16.90 10.35
N MET A 161 26.32 -17.95 10.89
CA MET A 161 26.84 -18.76 11.97
C MET A 161 26.75 -20.25 11.60
N PHE A 162 27.63 -21.06 12.23
CA PHE A 162 27.66 -22.52 12.09
C PHE A 162 27.82 -22.97 10.62
N ASP A 163 28.80 -22.39 9.91
CA ASP A 163 29.06 -22.65 8.48
C ASP A 163 27.82 -22.35 7.58
N GLY A 164 27.13 -21.23 7.85
CA GLY A 164 25.98 -20.80 7.09
C GLY A 164 24.66 -21.50 7.46
N ARG A 165 24.66 -22.33 8.51
CA ARG A 165 23.44 -22.99 8.98
C ARG A 165 22.42 -22.04 9.57
N LEU A 166 22.87 -20.92 10.13
CA LEU A 166 22.01 -19.88 10.68
C LEU A 166 22.45 -18.53 10.13
N ASN A 167 21.54 -17.84 9.48
CA ASN A 167 21.70 -16.50 8.95
C ASN A 167 20.69 -15.57 9.61
N VAL A 168 21.18 -14.46 10.15
CA VAL A 168 20.36 -13.45 10.83
C VAL A 168 20.70 -12.10 10.25
N SER A 169 19.69 -11.32 9.92
CA SER A 169 19.84 -9.89 9.67
C SER A 169 18.81 -9.11 10.48
N ALA A 170 19.23 -7.97 11.00
CA ALA A 170 18.35 -7.02 11.67
C ALA A 170 18.77 -5.61 11.29
N GLU A 171 17.81 -4.81 10.88
CA GLU A 171 18.02 -3.45 10.42
C GLU A 171 16.97 -2.51 11.02
N TYR A 172 17.42 -1.42 11.59
CA TYR A 172 16.58 -0.28 11.94
C TYR A 172 16.59 0.73 10.81
N TYR A 173 15.43 1.20 10.40
CA TYR A 173 15.31 2.27 9.41
C TYR A 173 14.55 3.47 9.95
N ASN A 174 14.93 4.65 9.45
CA ASN A 174 14.23 5.91 9.71
C ASN A 174 14.20 6.70 8.40
N ARG A 175 13.02 6.73 7.77
CA ARG A 175 12.75 7.45 6.54
C ARG A 175 11.94 8.69 6.85
N LYS A 176 12.49 9.86 6.56
CA LYS A 176 11.81 11.15 6.67
C LYS A 176 11.56 11.71 5.27
N THR A 177 10.29 11.84 4.91
CA THR A 177 9.87 12.53 3.67
C THR A 177 9.52 13.97 4.00
N THR A 178 10.06 14.91 3.23
CA THR A 178 9.82 16.36 3.34
C THR A 178 9.35 16.89 2.00
N ASP A 179 8.71 18.05 2.02
CA ASP A 179 8.19 18.70 0.82
C ASP A 179 7.26 17.77 0.04
N MET A 180 6.40 17.03 0.74
CA MET A 180 5.49 16.05 0.12
C MET A 180 4.63 16.70 -0.95
N LEU A 181 4.54 16.04 -2.10
CA LEU A 181 3.71 16.45 -3.22
C LEU A 181 2.26 16.06 -2.96
N LEU A 182 1.45 16.98 -2.47
CA LEU A 182 0.06 16.77 -2.09
C LEU A 182 -0.88 17.82 -2.71
N GLY A 183 -2.13 17.43 -2.95
CA GLY A 183 -3.20 18.37 -3.23
C GLY A 183 -3.54 19.18 -1.97
N TYR A 184 -3.25 20.47 -2.00
CA TYR A 184 -3.60 21.40 -0.93
C TYR A 184 -5.08 21.83 -1.06
N PRO A 185 -5.92 21.58 -0.04
CA PRO A 185 -7.33 21.94 -0.11
C PRO A 185 -7.51 23.44 -0.25
N LYS A 186 -8.47 23.83 -1.08
CA LYS A 186 -8.92 25.21 -1.26
C LYS A 186 -10.40 25.35 -0.86
N ALA A 187 -10.78 26.57 -0.47
CA ALA A 187 -12.18 26.87 -0.29
C ALA A 187 -12.91 26.71 -1.63
N THR A 188 -14.03 26.01 -1.66
CA THR A 188 -14.84 25.79 -2.87
C THR A 188 -15.31 27.06 -3.54
N SER A 189 -15.41 28.17 -2.79
CA SER A 189 -15.68 29.50 -3.31
C SER A 189 -14.62 30.04 -4.28
N SER A 190 -13.41 29.43 -4.28
CA SER A 190 -12.35 29.76 -5.26
C SER A 190 -12.56 29.10 -6.64
N GLY A 191 -13.55 28.20 -6.76
CA GLY A 191 -13.80 27.39 -7.95
C GLY A 191 -12.94 26.14 -8.06
N PHE A 192 -12.06 25.88 -7.07
CA PHE A 192 -11.15 24.74 -7.04
C PHE A 192 -11.25 24.03 -5.70
N SER A 193 -11.13 22.70 -5.72
CA SER A 193 -11.09 21.88 -4.50
C SER A 193 -9.68 21.80 -3.90
N GLU A 194 -8.67 21.75 -4.75
CA GLU A 194 -7.26 21.62 -4.35
C GLU A 194 -6.32 22.14 -5.45
N TYR A 195 -5.05 22.35 -5.11
CA TYR A 195 -3.96 22.58 -6.05
C TYR A 195 -2.69 21.87 -5.58
N ASN A 196 -1.85 21.46 -6.53
CA ASN A 196 -0.61 20.75 -6.23
C ASN A 196 0.41 21.65 -5.53
N ALA A 197 0.94 21.20 -4.39
CA ALA A 197 1.93 21.92 -3.63
C ALA A 197 2.89 20.98 -2.88
N ASN A 198 4.10 21.48 -2.60
CA ASN A 198 5.04 20.82 -1.71
C ASN A 198 4.67 21.18 -0.28
N ILE A 199 3.96 20.28 0.41
CA ILE A 199 3.46 20.54 1.75
C ILE A 199 3.68 19.36 2.68
N GLY A 200 4.07 19.71 3.89
CA GLY A 200 4.17 18.73 4.95
C GLY A 200 5.41 17.85 4.92
N SER A 201 5.51 17.08 5.98
CA SER A 201 6.53 16.05 6.15
C SER A 201 6.00 14.90 6.97
N MET A 202 6.50 13.70 6.70
CA MET A 202 6.18 12.49 7.47
C MET A 202 7.43 11.68 7.77
N ARG A 203 7.32 10.77 8.72
CA ARG A 203 8.37 9.84 9.10
C ARG A 203 7.82 8.43 9.15
N ASN A 204 8.59 7.50 8.60
CA ASN A 204 8.41 6.07 8.79
C ASN A 204 9.64 5.52 9.51
N THR A 205 9.41 4.82 10.62
CA THR A 205 10.48 4.14 11.37
C THR A 205 10.08 2.71 11.64
N GLY A 206 11.05 1.81 11.69
CA GLY A 206 10.76 0.42 12.01
C GLY A 206 12.01 -0.43 12.05
N PHE A 207 11.78 -1.72 12.24
CA PHE A 207 12.78 -2.76 12.22
C PHE A 207 12.44 -3.77 11.14
N GLU A 208 13.44 -4.15 10.36
CA GLU A 208 13.39 -5.26 9.43
C GLU A 208 14.28 -6.37 9.93
N PHE A 209 13.82 -7.61 9.87
CA PHE A 209 14.60 -8.74 10.28
C PHE A 209 14.40 -9.92 9.34
N SER A 210 15.47 -10.73 9.20
CA SER A 210 15.43 -12.02 8.56
C SER A 210 16.16 -13.03 9.43
N LEU A 211 15.50 -14.16 9.67
CA LEU A 211 16.04 -15.32 10.36
C LEU A 211 15.90 -16.51 9.44
N GLY A 212 17.00 -16.99 8.89
CA GLY A 212 17.01 -18.11 7.95
C GLY A 212 18.04 -19.16 8.32
N GLY A 213 17.72 -20.43 8.09
CA GLY A 213 18.70 -21.47 8.33
C GLY A 213 18.23 -22.88 8.07
N SER A 214 19.19 -23.80 8.13
CA SER A 214 18.97 -25.25 8.02
C SER A 214 18.71 -25.82 9.40
N LEU A 215 17.43 -26.06 9.73
CA LEU A 215 17.02 -26.65 11.00
C LEU A 215 17.50 -28.09 11.11
N ILE A 216 17.40 -28.85 10.02
CA ILE A 216 17.88 -30.21 9.90
C ILE A 216 18.71 -30.31 8.60
N LYS A 217 19.89 -30.88 8.69
CA LYS A 217 20.76 -31.16 7.54
C LYS A 217 21.42 -32.50 7.71
N THR A 218 20.86 -33.50 7.03
CA THR A 218 21.44 -34.84 6.93
C THR A 218 21.78 -35.17 5.49
N THR A 219 22.30 -36.34 5.21
CA THR A 219 22.60 -36.79 3.84
C THR A 219 21.34 -36.88 2.97
N ASP A 220 20.24 -37.36 3.54
CA ASP A 220 19.02 -37.66 2.80
C ASP A 220 17.91 -36.63 3.02
N PHE A 221 17.98 -35.85 4.10
CA PHE A 221 16.93 -34.88 4.46
C PHE A 221 17.50 -33.53 4.86
N ILE A 222 17.00 -32.47 4.21
CA ILE A 222 17.33 -31.08 4.54
C ILE A 222 16.00 -30.35 4.80
N TRP A 223 15.97 -29.59 5.90
CA TRP A 223 14.87 -28.68 6.20
C TRP A 223 15.42 -27.28 6.44
N ASN A 224 15.07 -26.37 5.55
CA ASN A 224 15.38 -24.94 5.68
C ASN A 224 14.11 -24.17 6.08
N LEU A 225 14.29 -23.16 6.92
CA LEU A 225 13.24 -22.22 7.30
C LEU A 225 13.82 -20.81 7.19
N THR A 226 13.04 -19.91 6.57
CA THR A 226 13.34 -18.48 6.54
C THR A 226 12.12 -17.71 7.01
N TRP A 227 12.30 -16.91 8.04
CA TRP A 227 11.28 -16.00 8.54
C TRP A 227 11.76 -14.57 8.39
N MET A 228 10.97 -13.74 7.70
CA MET A 228 11.21 -12.33 7.49
C MET A 228 10.06 -11.51 8.05
N GLY A 229 10.38 -10.35 8.63
CA GLY A 229 9.38 -9.43 9.13
C GLY A 229 9.85 -8.00 9.11
N SER A 230 8.88 -7.10 9.02
CA SER A 230 9.09 -5.66 9.11
C SER A 230 8.00 -5.05 9.98
N THR A 231 8.40 -4.19 10.91
CA THR A 231 7.50 -3.31 11.65
C THR A 231 7.51 -1.93 11.01
N VAL A 232 6.42 -1.18 11.15
CA VAL A 232 6.36 0.19 10.66
C VAL A 232 5.57 1.09 11.61
N THR A 233 6.17 2.21 11.97
CA THR A 233 5.50 3.30 12.66
C THR A 233 5.54 4.53 11.77
N ASN A 234 4.38 4.98 11.31
CA ASN A 234 4.23 6.17 10.48
C ASN A 234 3.74 7.34 11.32
N LYS A 235 4.26 8.53 11.05
CA LYS A 235 3.82 9.76 11.71
C LYS A 235 3.92 10.95 10.76
N VAL A 236 2.83 11.67 10.58
CA VAL A 236 2.84 13.01 9.96
C VAL A 236 3.49 13.97 10.94
N LEU A 237 4.59 14.62 10.53
CA LEU A 237 5.37 15.50 11.39
C LEU A 237 4.87 16.94 11.32
N LYS A 238 4.54 17.39 10.11
CA LYS A 238 4.11 18.75 9.82
C LYS A 238 3.24 18.78 8.59
N LEU A 239 2.21 19.60 8.61
CA LEU A 239 1.42 20.04 7.47
C LEU A 239 1.64 21.55 7.26
N THR A 240 0.71 22.25 6.64
CA THR A 240 0.79 23.71 6.52
C THR A 240 0.24 24.39 7.77
N GLY A 241 0.76 25.57 8.11
CA GLY A 241 0.26 26.32 9.27
C GLY A 241 -1.22 26.76 9.17
N GLU A 242 -1.78 26.78 7.95
CA GLU A 242 -3.19 27.16 7.73
C GLU A 242 -4.14 25.96 7.83
N SER A 243 -3.65 24.72 7.70
CA SER A 243 -4.46 23.51 7.76
C SER A 243 -3.68 22.39 8.47
N PRO A 244 -3.81 22.27 9.79
CA PRO A 244 -3.13 21.23 10.57
C PRO A 244 -3.73 19.84 10.34
N GLU A 245 -4.83 19.76 9.60
CA GLU A 245 -5.54 18.54 9.28
C GLU A 245 -6.18 18.63 7.89
N ILE A 246 -6.07 17.57 7.10
CA ILE A 246 -6.70 17.42 5.78
C ILE A 246 -7.62 16.21 5.85
N ILE A 247 -8.94 16.42 5.63
CA ILE A 247 -9.93 15.35 5.63
C ILE A 247 -10.29 15.01 4.19
N LYS A 248 -10.16 13.72 3.82
CA LYS A 248 -10.53 13.18 2.50
C LYS A 248 -11.36 11.90 2.70
N GLY A 249 -12.66 11.97 2.42
CA GLY A 249 -13.57 10.84 2.60
C GLY A 249 -13.65 10.39 4.05
N VAL A 250 -13.24 9.13 4.30
CA VAL A 250 -13.18 8.52 5.63
C VAL A 250 -11.83 8.68 6.32
N PHE A 251 -10.88 9.35 5.68
CA PHE A 251 -9.51 9.53 6.18
C PHE A 251 -9.25 10.97 6.66
N SER A 252 -8.36 11.06 7.62
CA SER A 252 -7.71 12.30 8.06
C SER A 252 -6.20 12.16 7.93
N ILE A 253 -5.56 13.21 7.41
CA ILE A 253 -4.11 13.43 7.47
C ILE A 253 -3.92 14.54 8.50
N LYS A 254 -3.40 14.19 9.67
CA LYS A 254 -3.25 15.11 10.82
C LYS A 254 -1.86 15.03 11.41
N GLU A 255 -1.33 16.18 11.83
CA GLU A 255 -0.05 16.26 12.54
C GLU A 255 -0.07 15.38 13.80
N GLY A 256 1.00 14.61 13.98
CA GLY A 256 1.17 13.72 15.12
C GLY A 256 0.56 12.32 14.95
N MET A 257 -0.24 12.09 13.92
CA MET A 257 -0.90 10.81 13.64
C MET A 257 -0.31 10.10 12.42
N PRO A 258 -0.59 8.79 12.24
CA PRO A 258 -0.30 8.10 10.99
C PRO A 258 -1.04 8.72 9.80
N ILE A 259 -0.41 8.71 8.62
CA ILE A 259 -1.07 9.17 7.40
C ILE A 259 -2.31 8.32 7.11
N ASN A 260 -3.38 8.95 6.63
CA ASN A 260 -4.65 8.28 6.34
C ASN A 260 -5.20 7.49 7.57
N THR A 261 -5.22 8.14 8.72
CA THR A 261 -5.95 7.65 9.89
C THR A 261 -7.45 7.74 9.60
N TYR A 262 -8.22 6.69 9.93
CA TYR A 262 -9.66 6.72 9.75
C TYR A 262 -10.32 7.73 10.67
N TYR A 263 -11.17 8.58 10.10
CA TYR A 263 -11.91 9.62 10.81
C TYR A 263 -13.38 9.55 10.44
N MET A 264 -14.18 8.91 11.29
CA MET A 264 -15.57 8.55 10.99
C MET A 264 -16.45 8.52 12.23
N ALA A 265 -17.76 8.39 12.04
CA ALA A 265 -18.71 8.20 13.12
C ALA A 265 -18.47 6.87 13.84
N LYS A 266 -18.65 6.85 15.17
CA LYS A 266 -18.53 5.64 15.99
C LYS A 266 -19.89 4.97 16.11
N SER A 267 -20.01 3.74 15.65
CA SER A 267 -21.21 2.92 15.78
C SER A 267 -21.44 2.52 17.24
N ALA A 268 -22.68 2.56 17.69
CA ALA A 268 -23.13 2.04 18.99
C ALA A 268 -24.06 0.82 18.84
N GLY A 269 -24.09 0.19 17.63
CA GLY A 269 -24.93 -0.97 17.34
C GLY A 269 -26.32 -0.61 16.85
N VAL A 270 -27.28 -1.50 17.08
CA VAL A 270 -28.67 -1.36 16.66
C VAL A 270 -29.56 -1.31 17.90
N ASP A 271 -30.52 -0.37 17.91
CA ASP A 271 -31.53 -0.28 18.96
C ASP A 271 -32.50 -1.47 18.91
N PRO A 272 -32.54 -2.31 19.94
CA PRO A 272 -33.46 -3.45 19.95
C PRO A 272 -34.95 -3.06 19.93
N ALA A 273 -35.28 -1.85 20.39
CA ALA A 273 -36.67 -1.41 20.46
C ALA A 273 -37.19 -0.89 19.12
N THR A 274 -36.35 -0.21 18.35
CA THR A 274 -36.75 0.51 17.12
C THR A 274 -36.09 0.00 15.86
N GLY A 275 -35.00 -0.78 15.99
CA GLY A 275 -34.17 -1.23 14.87
C GLY A 275 -33.31 -0.13 14.23
N ALA A 276 -33.24 1.04 14.83
CA ALA A 276 -32.44 2.13 14.32
C ALA A 276 -30.94 1.87 14.55
N GLN A 277 -30.10 2.28 13.58
CA GLN A 277 -28.65 2.33 13.79
C GLN A 277 -28.34 3.38 14.83
N LEU A 278 -27.54 3.04 15.82
CA LEU A 278 -27.11 3.92 16.90
C LEU A 278 -25.66 4.34 16.71
N TYR A 279 -25.36 5.56 17.15
CA TYR A 279 -24.03 6.16 17.09
C TYR A 279 -23.68 6.84 18.40
N TRP A 280 -22.40 6.83 18.75
CA TRP A 280 -21.83 7.67 19.78
C TRP A 280 -21.70 9.09 19.26
N VAL A 281 -22.17 10.06 20.03
CA VAL A 281 -22.08 11.49 19.76
C VAL A 281 -21.28 12.16 20.85
N TYR A 282 -20.33 13.00 20.47
CA TYR A 282 -19.43 13.73 21.35
C TYR A 282 -19.66 15.22 21.18
N ASP A 283 -20.21 15.87 22.19
CA ASP A 283 -20.26 17.34 22.25
C ASP A 283 -18.89 17.84 22.68
N LYS A 284 -18.41 18.89 22.04
CA LYS A 284 -17.06 19.43 22.29
C LYS A 284 -17.17 20.92 22.62
N ASP A 285 -16.30 21.39 23.53
CA ASP A 285 -16.10 22.80 23.79
C ASP A 285 -15.31 23.49 22.65
N ASP A 286 -15.13 24.81 22.74
CA ASP A 286 -14.38 25.62 21.76
C ASP A 286 -12.90 25.21 21.67
N ASN A 287 -12.38 24.49 22.66
CA ASN A 287 -11.03 23.95 22.67
C ASN A 287 -10.95 22.52 22.10
N GLY A 288 -12.09 21.93 21.71
CA GLY A 288 -12.17 20.58 21.17
C GLY A 288 -12.20 19.46 22.20
N ASN A 289 -12.30 19.77 23.51
CA ASN A 289 -12.45 18.78 24.57
C ASN A 289 -13.87 18.24 24.59
N ILE A 290 -14.02 16.92 24.82
CA ILE A 290 -15.32 16.28 24.95
C ILE A 290 -15.96 16.74 26.27
N THR A 291 -17.12 17.38 26.18
CA THR A 291 -17.91 17.85 27.32
C THR A 291 -19.06 16.92 27.66
N ASN A 292 -19.57 16.19 26.67
CA ASN A 292 -20.67 15.25 26.86
C ASN A 292 -20.55 14.09 25.87
N GLU A 293 -21.00 12.90 26.25
CA GLU A 293 -21.02 11.71 25.43
C GLU A 293 -22.37 11.02 25.58
N TYR A 294 -23.06 10.76 24.48
CA TYR A 294 -24.37 10.11 24.46
C TYR A 294 -24.59 9.30 23.18
N ILE A 295 -25.59 8.42 23.19
CA ILE A 295 -25.99 7.62 22.05
C ILE A 295 -27.18 8.28 21.34
N SER A 296 -27.12 8.34 20.00
CA SER A 296 -28.16 8.91 19.15
C SER A 296 -28.35 8.06 17.89
N SER A 297 -29.55 8.01 17.38
CA SER A 297 -29.88 7.49 16.05
C SER A 297 -29.73 8.52 14.94
N ASP A 298 -29.42 9.76 15.28
CA ASP A 298 -29.23 10.86 14.32
C ASP A 298 -27.80 10.83 13.77
N TYR A 299 -27.67 10.37 12.52
CA TYR A 299 -26.39 10.30 11.84
C TYR A 299 -25.73 11.65 11.63
N GLN A 300 -26.50 12.75 11.43
CA GLN A 300 -25.91 14.09 11.23
C GLN A 300 -25.15 14.56 12.48
N LYS A 301 -25.67 14.26 13.66
CA LYS A 301 -24.97 14.55 14.92
C LYS A 301 -23.68 13.74 15.01
N ALA A 302 -23.73 12.45 14.68
CA ALA A 302 -22.56 11.58 14.67
C ALA A 302 -21.52 12.01 13.61
N ALA A 303 -21.96 12.43 12.42
CA ALA A 303 -21.09 12.92 11.36
C ALA A 303 -20.34 14.21 11.74
N ASN A 304 -20.91 15.01 12.64
CA ASN A 304 -20.27 16.22 13.19
C ASN A 304 -19.36 15.90 14.41
N SER A 305 -19.46 14.71 14.98
CA SER A 305 -18.69 14.29 16.14
C SER A 305 -17.79 13.07 15.85
N LYS A 306 -17.22 13.02 14.66
CA LYS A 306 -16.28 11.95 14.24
C LYS A 306 -15.12 11.78 15.19
N TYR A 307 -14.54 10.57 15.20
CA TYR A 307 -13.38 10.22 15.98
C TYR A 307 -12.31 9.50 15.13
N TYR A 308 -11.08 9.41 15.65
CA TYR A 308 -9.99 8.72 15.00
C TYR A 308 -10.03 7.24 15.35
N SER A 309 -10.26 6.40 14.35
CA SER A 309 -10.57 4.96 14.53
C SER A 309 -9.37 4.04 14.26
N GLY A 310 -8.16 4.59 14.19
CA GLY A 310 -6.95 3.84 13.89
C GLY A 310 -6.47 4.01 12.46
N SER A 311 -5.48 3.21 12.04
CA SER A 311 -4.82 3.33 10.76
C SER A 311 -4.89 2.01 9.97
N ARG A 312 -4.70 2.08 8.67
CA ARG A 312 -4.51 0.92 7.79
C ARG A 312 -3.14 0.26 7.92
N ILE A 313 -2.19 0.96 8.52
CA ILE A 313 -0.80 0.53 8.59
C ILE A 313 -0.68 -0.63 9.56
N PRO A 314 -0.15 -1.78 9.14
CA PRO A 314 0.03 -2.93 10.02
C PRO A 314 1.15 -2.69 11.04
N ASP A 315 1.08 -3.38 12.18
CA ASP A 315 2.13 -3.37 13.20
C ASP A 315 3.32 -4.23 12.79
N LEU A 316 3.06 -5.38 12.13
CA LEU A 316 4.05 -6.34 11.65
C LEU A 316 3.56 -7.00 10.36
N TYR A 317 4.43 -7.10 9.37
CA TYR A 317 4.16 -7.86 8.15
C TYR A 317 5.42 -8.58 7.67
N GLY A 318 5.24 -9.64 6.88
CA GLY A 318 6.38 -10.41 6.41
C GLY A 318 6.01 -11.70 5.72
N SER A 319 6.99 -12.62 5.70
CA SER A 319 6.85 -13.92 5.07
C SER A 319 7.54 -15.03 5.86
N ILE A 320 7.06 -16.24 5.64
CA ILE A 320 7.65 -17.49 6.13
C ILE A 320 7.83 -18.38 4.90
N ASN A 321 9.07 -18.76 4.62
CA ASN A 321 9.41 -19.74 3.61
C ASN A 321 9.98 -20.99 4.27
N THR A 322 9.47 -22.17 3.92
CA THR A 322 10.00 -23.43 4.41
C THR A 322 10.22 -24.40 3.26
N ASP A 323 11.45 -24.91 3.18
CA ASP A 323 11.91 -25.81 2.11
C ASP A 323 12.34 -27.14 2.71
N PHE A 324 11.81 -28.22 2.17
CA PHE A 324 12.16 -29.58 2.51
C PHE A 324 12.77 -30.27 1.29
N SER A 325 13.88 -30.96 1.50
CA SER A 325 14.44 -31.86 0.51
C SER A 325 14.61 -33.24 1.14
N TYR A 326 14.02 -34.24 0.51
CA TYR A 326 14.17 -35.64 0.93
C TYR A 326 14.56 -36.51 -0.27
N LYS A 327 15.82 -36.93 -0.31
CA LYS A 327 16.37 -37.64 -1.46
C LYS A 327 16.16 -36.88 -2.77
N ASN A 328 15.23 -37.37 -3.60
CA ASN A 328 14.90 -36.81 -4.90
C ASN A 328 13.65 -35.88 -4.89
N PHE A 329 12.98 -35.77 -3.74
CA PHE A 329 11.82 -34.89 -3.57
C PHE A 329 12.23 -33.56 -2.98
N ASP A 330 11.63 -32.49 -3.47
CA ASP A 330 11.69 -31.15 -2.90
C ASP A 330 10.28 -30.59 -2.70
N LEU A 331 10.07 -29.93 -1.57
CA LEU A 331 8.83 -29.24 -1.24
C LEU A 331 9.17 -27.86 -0.71
N SER A 332 8.61 -26.82 -1.35
CA SER A 332 8.70 -25.42 -0.90
C SER A 332 7.31 -24.89 -0.57
N ILE A 333 7.19 -24.17 0.54
CA ILE A 333 5.95 -23.52 0.97
C ILE A 333 6.28 -22.09 1.35
N LEU A 334 5.62 -21.14 0.68
CA LEU A 334 5.70 -19.70 0.96
C LEU A 334 4.39 -19.21 1.56
N GLY A 335 4.46 -18.69 2.76
CA GLY A 335 3.39 -17.94 3.41
C GLY A 335 3.74 -16.47 3.57
N THR A 336 2.74 -15.60 3.47
CA THR A 336 2.84 -14.17 3.81
C THR A 336 1.84 -13.82 4.89
N TYR A 337 2.19 -12.86 5.74
CA TYR A 337 1.32 -12.43 6.83
C TYR A 337 1.37 -10.92 7.03
N SER A 338 0.29 -10.40 7.59
CA SER A 338 0.20 -9.04 8.12
C SER A 338 -0.61 -9.08 9.40
N ILE A 339 -0.16 -8.38 10.42
CA ILE A 339 -0.79 -8.31 11.73
C ILE A 339 -1.05 -6.85 12.06
N GLY A 340 -2.28 -6.56 12.50
CA GLY A 340 -2.72 -5.19 12.77
C GLY A 340 -3.12 -4.44 11.50
N GLY A 341 -3.41 -3.15 11.68
CA GLY A 341 -4.02 -2.33 10.65
C GLY A 341 -5.52 -2.59 10.52
N LYS A 342 -6.18 -1.70 9.83
CA LYS A 342 -7.62 -1.76 9.56
C LYS A 342 -7.88 -1.52 8.10
N VAL A 343 -9.03 -2.00 7.62
CA VAL A 343 -9.54 -1.70 6.28
C VAL A 343 -11.01 -1.35 6.37
N TYR A 344 -11.41 -0.30 5.68
CA TYR A 344 -12.81 0.07 5.55
C TYR A 344 -13.44 -0.72 4.41
N ASP A 345 -14.40 -1.58 4.72
CA ASP A 345 -15.08 -2.40 3.72
C ASP A 345 -16.20 -1.61 3.05
N SER A 346 -15.80 -0.75 2.11
CA SER A 346 -16.71 0.13 1.37
C SER A 346 -17.67 -0.66 0.48
N LEU A 347 -17.26 -1.82 -0.04
CA LEU A 347 -18.12 -2.67 -0.86
C LEU A 347 -19.22 -3.34 -0.01
N TYR A 348 -18.85 -3.85 1.16
CA TYR A 348 -19.82 -4.37 2.11
C TYR A 348 -20.76 -3.26 2.59
N ALA A 349 -20.22 -2.10 2.96
CA ALA A 349 -21.00 -0.93 3.34
C ALA A 349 -22.02 -0.55 2.26
N GLY A 350 -21.59 -0.42 1.00
CA GLY A 350 -22.46 -0.10 -0.13
C GLY A 350 -23.50 -1.19 -0.41
N SER A 351 -23.16 -2.48 -0.22
CA SER A 351 -24.09 -3.60 -0.41
C SER A 351 -25.10 -3.76 0.75
N MET A 352 -24.85 -3.08 1.87
CA MET A 352 -25.78 -3.02 3.02
C MET A 352 -26.60 -1.73 3.05
N GLU A 353 -26.31 -0.79 2.16
CA GLU A 353 -27.01 0.50 2.09
C GLU A 353 -28.28 0.38 1.23
N VAL A 354 -29.39 0.89 1.77
CA VAL A 354 -30.69 0.87 1.13
C VAL A 354 -31.00 2.27 0.58
N MET A 355 -30.29 2.69 -0.46
CA MET A 355 -30.60 3.99 -1.08
C MET A 355 -31.79 3.92 -2.05
N TYR A 356 -31.90 2.84 -2.81
CA TYR A 356 -32.90 2.69 -3.86
C TYR A 356 -33.53 1.30 -3.86
N ALA A 357 -34.83 1.23 -4.15
CA ALA A 357 -35.50 -0.04 -4.40
C ALA A 357 -34.93 -0.72 -5.65
N GLY A 358 -34.69 -2.04 -5.58
CA GLY A 358 -34.17 -2.82 -6.71
C GLY A 358 -32.66 -3.06 -6.73
N ASN A 359 -31.89 -2.51 -5.80
CA ASN A 359 -30.48 -2.83 -5.65
C ASN A 359 -30.27 -4.26 -5.11
N THR A 360 -29.18 -4.85 -5.51
CA THR A 360 -28.74 -6.14 -4.94
C THR A 360 -28.10 -5.91 -3.58
N TRP A 361 -28.54 -6.65 -2.57
CA TRP A 361 -28.06 -6.57 -1.21
C TRP A 361 -27.18 -7.75 -0.84
N ASN A 362 -26.30 -7.53 0.13
CA ASN A 362 -25.58 -8.62 0.74
C ASN A 362 -26.54 -9.54 1.49
N LYS A 363 -26.29 -10.85 1.48
CA LYS A 363 -27.08 -11.86 2.21
C LYS A 363 -27.22 -11.57 3.72
N HIS A 364 -26.28 -10.82 4.30
CA HIS A 364 -26.32 -10.41 5.70
C HIS A 364 -27.50 -9.47 6.01
N ALA A 365 -28.09 -8.82 5.00
CA ALA A 365 -29.32 -8.05 5.18
C ALA A 365 -30.49 -8.91 5.66
N LEU A 366 -30.44 -10.24 5.50
CA LEU A 366 -31.44 -11.16 6.06
C LEU A 366 -31.44 -11.20 7.58
N ARG A 367 -30.33 -10.85 8.25
CA ARG A 367 -30.19 -10.77 9.72
C ARG A 367 -30.73 -9.47 10.30
N ARG A 368 -31.26 -8.59 9.46
CA ARG A 368 -31.76 -7.29 9.89
C ARG A 368 -32.78 -7.38 11.02
N TRP A 369 -32.84 -6.35 11.83
CA TRP A 369 -33.90 -6.14 12.79
C TRP A 369 -35.30 -6.16 12.09
N GLN A 370 -36.26 -6.89 12.62
CA GLN A 370 -37.60 -7.06 12.07
C GLN A 370 -38.70 -6.67 13.06
N GLN A 371 -38.48 -6.87 14.36
CA GLN A 371 -39.48 -6.58 15.39
C GLN A 371 -38.82 -6.14 16.70
N PRO A 372 -39.58 -5.40 17.57
CA PRO A 372 -39.09 -5.00 18.88
C PRO A 372 -38.59 -6.18 19.69
N GLY A 373 -37.38 -6.07 20.26
CA GLY A 373 -36.70 -7.10 21.01
C GLY A 373 -35.67 -7.90 20.22
N ASP A 374 -35.58 -7.74 18.90
CA ASP A 374 -34.54 -8.39 18.10
C ASP A 374 -33.15 -7.84 18.46
N ILE A 375 -32.23 -8.74 18.75
CA ILE A 375 -30.82 -8.42 18.97
C ILE A 375 -30.04 -8.79 17.70
N THR A 376 -29.57 -7.78 16.98
CA THR A 376 -28.88 -7.95 15.70
C THR A 376 -27.85 -6.85 15.47
N ASP A 377 -26.89 -7.13 14.62
CA ASP A 377 -25.86 -6.20 14.13
C ASP A 377 -26.32 -5.41 12.87
N VAL A 378 -27.47 -5.77 12.29
CA VAL A 378 -28.01 -5.16 11.07
C VAL A 378 -29.28 -4.38 11.38
N PRO A 379 -29.30 -3.05 11.16
CA PRO A 379 -30.46 -2.22 11.45
C PRO A 379 -31.66 -2.57 10.56
N ARG A 380 -32.81 -2.04 10.92
CA ARG A 380 -34.01 -2.12 10.08
C ARG A 380 -33.75 -1.51 8.71
N ILE A 381 -34.46 -2.02 7.70
CA ILE A 381 -34.46 -1.42 6.38
C ILE A 381 -35.12 -0.04 6.45
N GLN A 382 -34.41 0.98 6.01
CA GLN A 382 -34.93 2.32 5.89
C GLN A 382 -34.43 2.95 4.58
N ILE A 383 -35.36 3.28 3.68
CA ILE A 383 -35.02 3.95 2.42
C ILE A 383 -34.42 5.32 2.73
N GLY A 384 -33.30 5.64 2.08
CA GLY A 384 -32.56 6.90 2.32
C GLY A 384 -31.76 6.92 3.63
N GLY A 385 -31.68 5.81 4.36
CA GLY A 385 -30.81 5.67 5.52
C GLY A 385 -29.36 5.50 5.06
N SER A 386 -28.49 6.45 5.41
CA SER A 386 -27.05 6.32 5.18
C SER A 386 -26.35 5.89 6.47
N TYR A 387 -25.63 4.77 6.42
CA TYR A 387 -24.86 4.25 7.57
C TYR A 387 -23.38 4.09 7.23
N THR A 388 -23.00 4.39 6.01
CA THR A 388 -21.76 3.97 5.40
C THR A 388 -20.52 4.57 6.03
N ALA A 389 -20.52 5.83 6.38
CA ALA A 389 -19.32 6.47 6.93
C ALA A 389 -19.18 6.28 8.45
N SER A 390 -19.22 5.01 8.92
CA SER A 390 -19.03 4.66 10.32
C SER A 390 -18.06 3.48 10.49
N ASP A 391 -17.51 3.34 11.68
CA ASP A 391 -16.60 2.24 12.03
C ASP A 391 -17.24 0.84 12.09
N ARG A 392 -18.57 0.76 11.90
CA ARG A 392 -19.28 -0.51 11.72
C ARG A 392 -18.69 -1.36 10.61
N PHE A 393 -18.16 -0.73 9.55
CA PHE A 393 -17.57 -1.38 8.40
C PHE A 393 -16.05 -1.35 8.40
N LEU A 394 -15.46 -0.97 9.54
CA LEU A 394 -14.01 -0.97 9.72
C LEU A 394 -13.56 -2.30 10.30
N VAL A 395 -12.87 -3.09 9.49
CA VAL A 395 -12.49 -4.47 9.78
C VAL A 395 -10.99 -4.54 10.06
N ASP A 396 -10.57 -5.51 10.89
CA ASP A 396 -9.16 -5.85 11.08
C ASP A 396 -8.57 -6.37 9.75
N ALA A 397 -7.46 -5.77 9.32
CA ALA A 397 -6.78 -6.09 8.07
C ALA A 397 -5.74 -7.21 8.20
N SER A 398 -5.64 -7.84 9.37
CA SER A 398 -4.72 -8.95 9.58
C SER A 398 -5.04 -10.12 8.67
N TYR A 399 -4.00 -10.75 8.13
CA TYR A 399 -4.15 -11.93 7.30
C TYR A 399 -2.95 -12.88 7.41
N PHE A 400 -3.18 -14.13 7.06
CA PHE A 400 -2.17 -15.11 6.68
C PHE A 400 -2.55 -15.72 5.32
N ALA A 401 -1.61 -15.73 4.38
CA ALA A 401 -1.84 -16.26 3.04
C ALA A 401 -0.80 -17.32 2.69
N ILE A 402 -1.24 -18.48 2.20
CA ILE A 402 -0.38 -19.48 1.57
C ILE A 402 -0.24 -19.09 0.11
N LYS A 403 0.91 -18.47 -0.21
CA LYS A 403 1.16 -17.87 -1.51
C LYS A 403 1.58 -18.87 -2.57
N ASN A 404 2.43 -19.81 -2.19
CA ASN A 404 2.90 -20.83 -3.11
C ASN A 404 3.19 -22.13 -2.36
N ILE A 405 2.84 -23.26 -2.97
CA ILE A 405 3.32 -24.58 -2.62
C ILE A 405 3.84 -25.22 -3.89
N THR A 406 5.11 -25.65 -3.88
CA THR A 406 5.73 -26.36 -5.00
C THR A 406 6.29 -27.69 -4.53
N LEU A 407 5.87 -28.77 -5.16
CA LEU A 407 6.41 -30.11 -4.94
C LEU A 407 7.12 -30.57 -6.20
N GLY A 408 8.40 -30.90 -6.08
CA GLY A 408 9.24 -31.38 -7.17
C GLY A 408 9.76 -32.80 -6.95
N TYR A 409 10.06 -33.46 -8.04
CA TYR A 409 10.76 -34.73 -8.07
C TYR A 409 11.85 -34.74 -9.14
N THR A 410 13.09 -34.95 -8.75
CA THR A 410 14.23 -35.05 -9.66
C THR A 410 14.50 -36.51 -9.99
N ILE A 411 14.46 -36.86 -11.26
CA ILE A 411 14.70 -38.24 -11.72
C ILE A 411 16.15 -38.66 -11.43
N PRO A 412 16.36 -39.85 -10.83
CA PRO A 412 17.73 -40.34 -10.53
C PRO A 412 18.62 -40.40 -11.79
N LYS A 413 19.84 -39.85 -11.68
CA LYS A 413 20.80 -39.81 -12.81
C LYS A 413 21.04 -41.16 -13.48
N GLN A 414 20.90 -42.28 -12.75
CA GLN A 414 21.07 -43.61 -13.31
C GLN A 414 20.10 -43.93 -14.45
N TRP A 415 18.90 -43.38 -14.41
CA TRP A 415 17.85 -43.59 -15.42
C TRP A 415 18.06 -42.71 -16.66
N LEU A 416 18.74 -41.58 -16.49
CA LEU A 416 18.93 -40.56 -17.53
C LEU A 416 20.19 -40.79 -18.38
N LYS A 417 21.15 -41.59 -17.90
CA LYS A 417 22.44 -41.85 -18.59
C LYS A 417 22.26 -42.32 -20.04
N LYS A 418 21.27 -43.17 -20.30
CA LYS A 418 21.01 -43.68 -21.66
C LYS A 418 20.44 -42.66 -22.61
N ALA A 419 19.80 -41.60 -22.08
CA ALA A 419 19.17 -40.52 -22.84
C ALA A 419 20.12 -39.33 -23.07
N GLY A 420 21.34 -39.35 -22.51
CA GLY A 420 22.28 -38.23 -22.62
C GLY A 420 21.86 -36.99 -21.87
N LEU A 421 20.96 -37.13 -20.87
CA LEU A 421 20.43 -36.02 -20.07
C LEU A 421 21.20 -35.94 -18.73
N GLU A 422 21.48 -34.70 -18.31
CA GLU A 422 22.15 -34.44 -17.03
C GLU A 422 21.18 -34.50 -15.85
N SER A 423 20.05 -33.84 -15.98
CA SER A 423 18.98 -33.90 -14.97
C SER A 423 17.62 -33.67 -15.59
N VAL A 424 16.57 -34.28 -15.00
CA VAL A 424 15.16 -34.02 -15.30
C VAL A 424 14.43 -33.86 -13.98
N ARG A 425 13.77 -32.70 -13.77
CA ARG A 425 12.93 -32.43 -12.63
C ARG A 425 11.50 -32.21 -13.12
N ILE A 426 10.53 -32.88 -12.50
CA ILE A 426 9.10 -32.68 -12.72
C ILE A 426 8.55 -31.99 -11.46
N PHE A 427 7.75 -30.97 -11.62
CA PHE A 427 7.17 -30.28 -10.48
C PHE A 427 5.70 -29.89 -10.71
N GLY A 428 4.96 -29.81 -9.61
CA GLY A 428 3.65 -29.22 -9.54
C GLY A 428 3.67 -28.04 -8.58
N SER A 429 3.03 -26.94 -8.94
CA SER A 429 2.89 -25.77 -8.05
C SER A 429 1.46 -25.30 -7.96
N VAL A 430 1.13 -24.72 -6.82
CA VAL A 430 -0.15 -24.06 -6.57
C VAL A 430 0.14 -22.67 -6.02
N ASP A 431 -0.35 -21.64 -6.73
CA ASP A 431 -0.26 -20.26 -6.28
C ASP A 431 -1.58 -19.79 -5.66
N ASN A 432 -1.49 -18.92 -4.65
CA ASN A 432 -2.62 -18.36 -3.91
C ASN A 432 -3.58 -19.44 -3.37
N LEU A 433 -3.03 -20.48 -2.75
CA LEU A 433 -3.80 -21.64 -2.29
C LEU A 433 -4.88 -21.26 -1.27
N ALA A 434 -4.52 -20.46 -0.27
CA ALA A 434 -5.45 -20.11 0.80
C ALA A 434 -5.14 -18.71 1.36
N LEU A 435 -6.19 -18.01 1.77
CA LEU A 435 -6.15 -16.76 2.49
C LEU A 435 -7.02 -16.88 3.73
N PHE A 436 -6.47 -16.51 4.88
CA PHE A 436 -7.16 -16.42 6.17
C PHE A 436 -7.17 -14.94 6.58
N SER A 437 -8.35 -14.34 6.62
CA SER A 437 -8.54 -12.92 7.00
C SER A 437 -9.91 -12.70 7.60
N HIS A 438 -10.14 -11.53 8.18
CA HIS A 438 -11.44 -11.11 8.69
C HIS A 438 -12.36 -10.51 7.62
N LEU A 439 -11.86 -10.31 6.40
CA LEU A 439 -12.64 -9.80 5.27
C LEU A 439 -13.31 -10.94 4.51
N ASP A 440 -14.65 -10.94 4.47
CA ASP A 440 -15.42 -11.91 3.71
C ASP A 440 -15.43 -11.59 2.22
N GLY A 441 -14.84 -12.49 1.41
CA GLY A 441 -14.88 -12.40 -0.04
C GLY A 441 -13.91 -11.39 -0.66
N MET A 442 -13.10 -10.71 0.15
CA MET A 442 -12.12 -9.72 -0.28
C MET A 442 -10.71 -10.10 0.19
N ASP A 443 -9.70 -9.67 -0.55
CA ASP A 443 -8.30 -9.90 -0.20
C ASP A 443 -7.67 -8.60 0.35
N PRO A 444 -7.33 -8.52 1.66
CA PRO A 444 -6.76 -7.32 2.26
C PRO A 444 -5.40 -6.93 1.67
N GLN A 445 -4.71 -7.83 0.98
CA GLN A 445 -3.41 -7.56 0.36
C GLN A 445 -3.49 -6.56 -0.79
N TYR A 446 -4.65 -6.45 -1.46
CA TYR A 446 -4.88 -5.55 -2.60
C TYR A 446 -5.51 -4.22 -2.21
N ASN A 447 -6.00 -4.10 -0.98
CA ASN A 447 -6.66 -2.90 -0.48
C ASN A 447 -5.68 -1.96 0.24
N PHE A 448 -4.54 -1.71 -0.37
CA PHE A 448 -3.48 -0.88 0.20
C PHE A 448 -3.90 0.58 0.46
N LYS A 449 -4.94 1.05 -0.21
CA LYS A 449 -5.54 2.37 0.02
C LYS A 449 -6.24 2.48 1.38
N GLY A 450 -6.59 1.33 2.00
CA GLY A 450 -7.34 1.25 3.24
C GLY A 450 -8.85 1.17 3.04
N GLU A 451 -9.33 1.11 1.79
CA GLU A 451 -10.72 0.86 1.42
C GLU A 451 -10.80 -0.28 0.44
N THR A 452 -11.83 -1.13 0.55
CA THR A 452 -12.10 -2.15 -0.46
C THR A 452 -12.63 -1.50 -1.74
N ASP A 453 -12.26 -2.05 -2.87
CA ASP A 453 -12.76 -1.66 -4.19
C ASP A 453 -13.17 -2.89 -5.01
N TYR A 454 -13.66 -2.69 -6.24
CA TYR A 454 -14.06 -3.77 -7.15
C TYR A 454 -12.88 -4.50 -7.81
N SER A 455 -11.74 -4.57 -7.13
CA SER A 455 -10.59 -5.32 -7.62
C SER A 455 -10.86 -6.83 -7.61
N TYR A 456 -10.41 -7.51 -8.66
CA TYR A 456 -10.48 -8.96 -8.69
C TYR A 456 -9.52 -9.57 -7.68
N ALA A 457 -10.02 -10.55 -6.89
CA ALA A 457 -9.16 -11.37 -6.07
C ALA A 457 -8.20 -12.19 -6.95
N PRO A 458 -6.95 -12.43 -6.51
CA PRO A 458 -6.01 -13.24 -7.26
C PRO A 458 -6.53 -14.67 -7.42
N ASN A 459 -6.38 -15.20 -8.62
CA ASN A 459 -6.79 -16.55 -8.94
C ASN A 459 -5.88 -17.57 -8.23
N LYS A 460 -6.47 -18.72 -7.85
CA LYS A 460 -5.69 -19.92 -7.57
C LYS A 460 -5.19 -20.49 -8.88
N THR A 461 -3.87 -20.65 -9.01
CA THR A 461 -3.25 -21.15 -10.22
C THR A 461 -2.59 -22.50 -9.92
N TYR A 462 -2.91 -23.51 -10.69
CA TYR A 462 -2.28 -24.82 -10.64
C TYR A 462 -1.39 -24.98 -11.86
N SER A 463 -0.13 -25.30 -11.64
CA SER A 463 0.86 -25.45 -12.69
C SER A 463 1.56 -26.79 -12.58
N VAL A 464 1.87 -27.40 -13.71
CA VAL A 464 2.75 -28.56 -13.82
C VAL A 464 3.85 -28.23 -14.82
N GLY A 465 5.09 -28.49 -14.45
CA GLY A 465 6.23 -28.18 -15.31
C GLY A 465 7.31 -29.26 -15.21
N PHE A 466 8.23 -29.18 -16.17
CA PHE A 466 9.45 -30.00 -16.17
C PHE A 466 10.65 -29.14 -16.57
N GLU A 467 11.77 -29.45 -15.96
CA GLU A 467 13.07 -28.83 -16.22
C GLU A 467 14.02 -29.92 -16.71
N ILE A 468 14.64 -29.74 -17.86
CA ILE A 468 15.56 -30.70 -18.48
C ILE A 468 16.89 -30.00 -18.71
N ASN A 469 17.96 -30.58 -18.14
CA ASN A 469 19.34 -30.16 -18.38
C ASN A 469 20.05 -31.25 -19.19
N PHE A 470 20.79 -30.80 -20.22
CA PHE A 470 21.49 -31.66 -21.17
C PHE A 470 22.97 -31.72 -20.89
#